data_1c38d0f7a7a81eb521b53622db2ba135
#
_entry.id   1c38d0f7a7a81eb521b53622db2ba135
#
_cell.length_a   1.000
_cell.length_b   1.000
_cell.length_c   1.000
_cell.angle_alpha   90.00
_cell.angle_beta   90.00
_cell.angle_gamma   90.00
#
_symmetry.space_group_name_H-M   'P 1'
#
loop_
_entity.id
_entity.type
_entity.pdbx_description
1 polymer ?
#
loop_
_entity_poly.entity_id
_entity_poly.type
_entity_poly.pdbx_seq_one_letter_code
_entity_poly.pdbx_strand_id
1 'polypeptide(L)'
;MRKGAPLSCGGIFACLPLRARPKVHNFAQRPARAGCDNKTNTMKKILFLHGFASSGHNGTAIMLRDQLYADDVTVVAPDIPVMPAEAMPFLRQLVADEKPDLIVTASMGGLYGEMLRGIPRVLINPAFSMAKRLTFDGMGHREFYNKREDGAKDFKVDRTMIDQFRELEKQLFKGVDAAEKARVWGLFGEHDKRVNHQKDFAKHYGKEHLVVFDGEHSLNGAVVSAVVLPLVRRLLELPAH
;
A
#
# COMPACT_ATOMS: atom_id res chain seq x y z
N MET A 1 -59.36 41.03 11.08
CA MET A 1 -58.13 41.68 11.58
C MET A 1 -57.31 40.68 12.43
N ARG A 2 -56.21 40.16 11.89
CA ARG A 2 -54.99 39.77 12.59
C ARG A 2 -54.01 39.20 11.56
N LYS A 3 -52.87 39.86 11.51
CA LYS A 3 -51.78 39.69 10.56
C LYS A 3 -51.03 38.40 10.81
N GLY A 4 -50.73 37.61 9.74
CA GLY A 4 -49.80 36.50 9.76
C GLY A 4 -48.36 36.96 9.66
N ALA A 5 -47.48 36.40 10.48
CA ALA A 5 -46.06 36.56 10.37
C ALA A 5 -45.42 35.40 9.60
N PRO A 6 -44.34 35.58 8.83
CA PRO A 6 -43.73 34.51 8.06
C PRO A 6 -42.71 33.72 8.91
N LEU A 7 -42.75 32.38 8.75
CA LEU A 7 -41.77 31.47 9.30
C LEU A 7 -40.47 31.54 8.50
N SER A 8 -39.38 31.97 9.15
CA SER A 8 -38.05 31.90 8.60
C SER A 8 -37.45 30.49 8.84
N CYS A 9 -37.19 29.77 7.77
CA CYS A 9 -36.36 28.56 7.81
C CYS A 9 -34.88 28.96 7.87
N GLY A 10 -34.30 28.98 9.05
CA GLY A 10 -32.87 29.07 9.25
C GLY A 10 -32.24 27.67 9.33
N GLY A 11 -31.84 27.11 8.19
CA GLY A 11 -31.00 25.93 8.17
C GLY A 11 -29.55 26.28 8.50
N ILE A 12 -29.11 25.96 9.70
CA ILE A 12 -27.70 26.07 10.08
C ILE A 12 -26.98 24.83 9.53
N PHE A 13 -26.33 24.99 8.36
CA PHE A 13 -25.31 24.03 7.94
C PHE A 13 -24.08 24.26 8.83
N ALA A 14 -23.87 23.38 9.79
CA ALA A 14 -22.64 23.31 10.54
C ALA A 14 -21.55 22.79 9.61
N CYS A 15 -20.67 23.70 9.15
CA CYS A 15 -19.39 23.34 8.53
C CYS A 15 -18.54 22.59 9.57
N LEU A 16 -18.37 21.30 9.39
CA LEU A 16 -17.33 20.55 10.09
C LEU A 16 -15.95 21.08 9.65
N PRO A 17 -15.03 21.35 10.58
CA PRO A 17 -13.69 21.77 10.23
C PRO A 17 -12.97 20.64 9.48
N LEU A 18 -12.46 20.94 8.29
CA LEU A 18 -11.50 20.10 7.57
C LEU A 18 -10.34 19.76 8.51
N ARG A 19 -10.26 18.51 8.93
CA ARG A 19 -9.08 17.99 9.62
C ARG A 19 -7.85 18.29 8.78
N ALA A 20 -6.86 18.88 9.41
CA ALA A 20 -5.59 19.26 8.81
C ALA A 20 -5.00 18.06 8.02
N ARG A 21 -4.63 18.33 6.77
CA ARG A 21 -3.92 17.36 5.91
C ARG A 21 -2.66 16.90 6.64
N PRO A 22 -2.35 15.59 6.71
CA PRO A 22 -1.05 15.16 7.15
C PRO A 22 0.01 15.78 6.23
N LYS A 23 0.95 16.51 6.79
CA LYS A 23 2.10 17.06 6.04
C LYS A 23 2.96 15.89 5.61
N VAL A 24 2.91 15.58 4.31
CA VAL A 24 3.93 14.73 3.69
C VAL A 24 5.22 15.54 3.77
N HIS A 25 6.14 15.12 4.66
CA HIS A 25 7.42 15.79 4.76
C HIS A 25 8.21 15.55 3.47
N ASN A 26 8.41 16.63 2.72
CA ASN A 26 9.38 16.68 1.63
C ASN A 26 10.77 16.36 2.20
N PHE A 27 11.22 15.14 2.02
CA PHE A 27 12.61 14.78 2.29
C PHE A 27 13.50 15.49 1.27
N ALA A 28 14.36 16.31 1.81
CA ALA A 28 15.57 16.92 1.24
C ALA A 28 15.63 17.07 -0.29
N GLN A 29 15.49 18.30 -0.77
CA GLN A 29 15.89 18.70 -2.12
C GLN A 29 17.34 18.30 -2.36
N ARG A 30 17.55 17.39 -3.31
CA ARG A 30 18.89 16.97 -3.77
C ARG A 30 19.57 18.13 -4.48
N PRO A 31 20.88 18.34 -4.28
CA PRO A 31 21.63 19.27 -5.13
C PRO A 31 21.63 18.76 -6.58
N ALA A 32 21.32 19.62 -7.53
CA ALA A 32 21.32 19.34 -8.95
C ALA A 32 22.69 18.81 -9.40
N ARG A 33 22.76 17.59 -9.94
CA ARG A 33 23.93 17.09 -10.66
C ARG A 33 23.96 17.74 -12.04
N ALA A 34 24.98 18.55 -12.31
CA ALA A 34 25.29 19.03 -13.65
C ALA A 34 25.93 17.89 -14.46
N GLY A 35 25.29 17.47 -15.54
CA GLY A 35 25.86 16.47 -16.46
C GLY A 35 24.85 16.21 -17.58
N CYS A 36 25.16 16.66 -18.78
CA CYS A 36 24.36 16.54 -20.01
C CYS A 36 24.07 15.08 -20.35
N ASP A 37 22.78 14.74 -20.50
CA ASP A 37 22.29 13.99 -21.66
C ASP A 37 20.78 14.15 -21.71
N ASN A 38 20.27 14.55 -22.89
CA ASN A 38 18.89 14.92 -23.15
C ASN A 38 17.98 13.68 -23.30
N LYS A 39 17.94 12.81 -22.27
CA LYS A 39 16.83 11.93 -21.96
C LYS A 39 16.03 12.62 -20.88
N THR A 40 14.77 12.93 -21.13
CA THR A 40 13.81 13.32 -20.10
C THR A 40 13.72 12.17 -19.07
N ASN A 41 14.68 12.14 -18.17
CA ASN A 41 14.70 11.17 -17.07
C ASN A 41 13.66 11.63 -16.05
N THR A 42 12.39 11.30 -16.32
CA THR A 42 11.35 11.47 -15.32
C THR A 42 11.67 10.53 -14.17
N MET A 43 11.96 11.09 -12.99
CA MET A 43 12.21 10.30 -11.78
C MET A 43 11.08 9.31 -11.57
N LYS A 44 11.43 8.03 -11.52
CA LYS A 44 10.46 6.95 -11.26
C LYS A 44 9.99 7.01 -9.81
N LYS A 45 8.73 6.65 -9.59
CA LYS A 45 8.12 6.69 -8.27
C LYS A 45 7.49 5.35 -7.90
N ILE A 46 7.85 4.85 -6.73
CA ILE A 46 7.24 3.66 -6.11
C ILE A 46 6.35 4.10 -4.96
N LEU A 47 5.15 3.53 -4.90
CA LEU A 47 4.32 3.55 -3.69
C LEU A 47 4.48 2.21 -2.98
N PHE A 48 5.02 2.24 -1.74
CA PHE A 48 5.16 1.05 -0.92
C PHE A 48 4.05 0.98 0.14
N LEU A 49 3.32 -0.14 0.19
CA LEU A 49 2.24 -0.38 1.14
C LEU A 49 2.64 -1.44 2.16
N HIS A 50 2.77 -1.03 3.41
CA HIS A 50 3.21 -1.89 4.50
C HIS A 50 2.14 -2.88 5.00
N GLY A 51 2.57 -3.87 5.81
CA GLY A 51 1.71 -4.87 6.45
C GLY A 51 0.94 -4.34 7.67
N PHE A 52 0.09 -5.19 8.24
CA PHE A 52 -0.68 -4.92 9.44
C PHE A 52 0.22 -4.60 10.64
N ALA A 53 -0.18 -3.64 11.46
CA ALA A 53 0.56 -3.15 12.63
C ALA A 53 1.98 -2.60 12.32
N SER A 54 2.25 -2.27 11.06
CA SER A 54 3.53 -1.70 10.61
C SER A 54 3.39 -0.21 10.28
N SER A 55 4.41 0.38 9.65
CA SER A 55 4.43 1.78 9.22
C SER A 55 5.23 1.96 7.92
N GLY A 56 5.23 3.17 7.38
CA GLY A 56 6.08 3.58 6.26
C GLY A 56 7.58 3.60 6.59
N HIS A 57 7.95 3.42 7.86
CA HIS A 57 9.33 3.38 8.36
C HIS A 57 9.80 1.95 8.67
N ASN A 58 9.14 0.91 8.13
CA ASN A 58 9.59 -0.47 8.31
C ASN A 58 10.87 -0.77 7.49
N GLY A 59 11.53 -1.87 7.87
CA GLY A 59 12.81 -2.26 7.25
C GLY A 59 12.74 -2.45 5.73
N THR A 60 11.64 -2.96 5.19
CA THR A 60 11.48 -3.13 3.73
C THR A 60 11.40 -1.78 3.01
N ALA A 61 10.65 -0.82 3.55
CA ALA A 61 10.57 0.52 2.98
C ALA A 61 11.94 1.23 3.00
N ILE A 62 12.68 1.09 4.10
CA ILE A 62 14.04 1.62 4.23
C ILE A 62 14.96 0.99 3.19
N MET A 63 14.98 -0.35 3.08
CA MET A 63 15.82 -1.04 2.10
C MET A 63 15.49 -0.65 0.66
N LEU A 64 14.21 -0.50 0.30
CA LEU A 64 13.83 -0.05 -1.04
C LEU A 64 14.33 1.37 -1.32
N ARG A 65 14.21 2.30 -0.36
CA ARG A 65 14.73 3.67 -0.50
C ARG A 65 16.24 3.67 -0.71
N ASP A 66 16.96 2.94 0.13
CA ASP A 66 18.43 2.92 0.11
C ASP A 66 18.96 2.27 -1.19
N GLN A 67 18.42 1.13 -1.58
CA GLN A 67 18.89 0.36 -2.73
C GLN A 67 18.51 0.99 -4.09
N LEU A 68 17.42 1.75 -4.15
CA LEU A 68 16.95 2.41 -5.36
C LEU A 68 17.35 3.89 -5.44
N TYR A 69 18.07 4.39 -4.42
CA TYR A 69 18.54 5.77 -4.39
C TYR A 69 19.45 6.12 -5.58
N ALA A 70 20.37 5.21 -5.92
CA ALA A 70 21.30 5.39 -7.05
C ALA A 70 20.59 5.35 -8.42
N ASP A 71 19.43 4.73 -8.51
CA ASP A 71 18.59 4.62 -9.70
C ASP A 71 17.68 5.85 -9.93
N ASP A 72 17.79 6.89 -9.11
CA ASP A 72 16.89 8.06 -9.13
C ASP A 72 15.39 7.72 -8.93
N VAL A 73 15.11 6.67 -8.15
CA VAL A 73 13.75 6.24 -7.82
C VAL A 73 13.33 6.83 -6.47
N THR A 74 12.16 7.46 -6.45
CA THR A 74 11.53 7.93 -5.20
C THR A 74 10.62 6.84 -4.64
N VAL A 75 10.77 6.49 -3.35
CA VAL A 75 9.90 5.53 -2.66
C VAL A 75 9.03 6.26 -1.64
N VAL A 76 7.75 6.41 -1.96
CA VAL A 76 6.71 6.93 -1.07
C VAL A 76 6.16 5.75 -0.26
N ALA A 77 6.26 5.82 1.05
CA ALA A 77 5.75 4.79 1.94
C ALA A 77 4.95 5.47 3.06
N PRO A 78 3.62 5.59 2.92
CA PRO A 78 2.77 6.23 3.90
C PRO A 78 2.51 5.34 5.11
N ASP A 79 2.12 5.93 6.22
CA ASP A 79 1.44 5.23 7.29
C ASP A 79 -0.03 5.01 6.88
N ILE A 80 -0.38 3.78 6.58
CA ILE A 80 -1.75 3.43 6.17
C ILE A 80 -2.69 3.60 7.37
N PRO A 81 -3.84 4.28 7.23
CA PRO A 81 -4.87 4.33 8.26
C PRO A 81 -5.26 2.94 8.74
N VAL A 82 -5.47 2.80 10.04
CA VAL A 82 -5.73 1.50 10.67
C VAL A 82 -7.07 0.91 10.24
N MET A 83 -8.10 1.78 10.13
CA MET A 83 -9.44 1.36 9.73
C MET A 83 -9.55 1.21 8.21
N PRO A 84 -9.98 0.04 7.72
CA PRO A 84 -10.09 -0.21 6.27
C PRO A 84 -10.97 0.79 5.52
N ALA A 85 -12.04 1.28 6.15
CA ALA A 85 -12.92 2.29 5.56
C ALA A 85 -12.23 3.64 5.34
N GLU A 86 -11.18 3.95 6.11
CA GLU A 86 -10.35 5.15 5.94
C GLU A 86 -9.16 4.87 5.01
N ALA A 87 -8.59 3.66 5.08
CA ALA A 87 -7.40 3.28 4.32
C ALA A 87 -7.62 3.31 2.81
N MET A 88 -8.70 2.73 2.29
CA MET A 88 -8.92 2.68 0.83
C MET A 88 -9.15 4.06 0.19
N PRO A 89 -9.99 4.96 0.72
CA PRO A 89 -10.08 6.32 0.20
C PRO A 89 -8.76 7.07 0.26
N PHE A 90 -8.02 6.96 1.38
CA PHE A 90 -6.70 7.55 1.56
C PHE A 90 -5.71 7.09 0.48
N LEU A 91 -5.62 5.76 0.26
CA LEU A 91 -4.69 5.18 -0.71
C LEU A 91 -5.06 5.54 -2.16
N ARG A 92 -6.35 5.60 -2.49
CA ARG A 92 -6.80 6.06 -3.82
C ARG A 92 -6.44 7.52 -4.06
N GLN A 93 -6.62 8.38 -3.06
CA GLN A 93 -6.23 9.79 -3.17
C GLN A 93 -4.71 9.90 -3.31
N LEU A 94 -3.95 9.16 -2.52
CA LEU A 94 -2.49 9.15 -2.60
C LEU A 94 -1.98 8.69 -3.97
N VAL A 95 -2.58 7.67 -4.57
CA VAL A 95 -2.27 7.21 -5.93
C VAL A 95 -2.57 8.32 -6.95
N ALA A 96 -3.68 9.05 -6.81
CA ALA A 96 -4.04 10.14 -7.71
C ALA A 96 -3.07 11.32 -7.61
N ASP A 97 -2.61 11.63 -6.39
CA ASP A 97 -1.69 12.75 -6.11
C ASP A 97 -0.25 12.40 -6.51
N GLU A 98 0.23 11.21 -6.12
CA GLU A 98 1.61 10.79 -6.31
C GLU A 98 1.90 10.20 -7.69
N LYS A 99 0.89 9.63 -8.35
CA LYS A 99 0.98 8.99 -9.68
C LYS A 99 2.17 8.03 -9.77
N PRO A 100 2.22 6.99 -8.92
CA PRO A 100 3.34 6.07 -8.89
C PRO A 100 3.45 5.27 -10.20
N ASP A 101 4.69 5.01 -10.64
CA ASP A 101 4.97 4.11 -11.76
C ASP A 101 4.80 2.64 -11.36
N LEU A 102 4.97 2.32 -10.07
CA LEU A 102 4.87 0.97 -9.52
C LEU A 102 4.35 1.01 -8.09
N ILE A 103 3.49 0.06 -7.74
CA ILE A 103 3.09 -0.18 -6.35
C ILE A 103 3.77 -1.47 -5.87
N VAL A 104 4.51 -1.41 -4.76
CA VAL A 104 5.09 -2.57 -4.08
C VAL A 104 4.40 -2.73 -2.73
N THR A 105 4.01 -3.94 -2.39
CA THR A 105 3.21 -4.18 -1.19
C THR A 105 3.76 -5.32 -0.36
N ALA A 106 3.47 -5.33 0.93
CA ALA A 106 3.75 -6.45 1.81
C ALA A 106 2.53 -6.83 2.65
N SER A 107 2.21 -8.12 2.73
CA SER A 107 1.17 -8.68 3.61
C SER A 107 -0.21 -7.99 3.44
N MET A 108 -0.76 -7.32 4.48
CA MET A 108 -2.01 -6.55 4.40
C MET A 108 -1.97 -5.48 3.29
N GLY A 109 -0.82 -4.85 3.07
CA GLY A 109 -0.65 -3.93 1.94
C GLY A 109 -1.00 -4.55 0.60
N GLY A 110 -0.81 -5.87 0.45
CA GLY A 110 -1.19 -6.64 -0.74
C GLY A 110 -2.69 -6.72 -0.98
N LEU A 111 -3.50 -6.76 0.08
CA LEU A 111 -4.96 -6.67 -0.04
C LEU A 111 -5.38 -5.32 -0.63
N TYR A 112 -4.84 -4.23 -0.13
CA TYR A 112 -5.11 -2.89 -0.66
C TYR A 112 -4.54 -2.71 -2.07
N GLY A 113 -3.29 -3.17 -2.29
CA GLY A 113 -2.62 -3.07 -3.57
C GLY A 113 -3.36 -3.81 -4.68
N GLU A 114 -3.98 -4.96 -4.39
CA GLU A 114 -4.81 -5.68 -5.35
C GLU A 114 -5.96 -4.82 -5.90
N MET A 115 -6.53 -3.96 -5.07
CA MET A 115 -7.64 -3.08 -5.43
C MET A 115 -7.24 -1.74 -6.08
N LEU A 116 -5.95 -1.38 -6.08
CA LEU A 116 -5.41 -0.17 -6.72
C LEU A 116 -5.02 -0.48 -8.18
N ARG A 117 -6.02 -0.61 -9.06
CA ARG A 117 -5.86 -1.12 -10.43
C ARG A 117 -5.32 -0.10 -11.41
N GLY A 118 -4.90 -0.60 -12.58
CA GLY A 118 -4.39 0.22 -13.67
C GLY A 118 -2.91 0.60 -13.56
N ILE A 119 -2.24 0.25 -12.46
CA ILE A 119 -0.82 0.52 -12.19
C ILE A 119 -0.08 -0.81 -12.05
N PRO A 120 1.17 -0.95 -12.54
CA PRO A 120 2.00 -2.12 -12.24
C PRO A 120 2.15 -2.37 -10.74
N ARG A 121 2.05 -3.63 -10.30
CA ARG A 121 2.09 -3.99 -8.87
C ARG A 121 2.90 -5.23 -8.61
N VAL A 122 3.61 -5.20 -7.47
CA VAL A 122 4.28 -6.36 -6.87
C VAL A 122 3.66 -6.63 -5.50
N LEU A 123 2.97 -7.75 -5.39
CA LEU A 123 2.29 -8.18 -4.17
C LEU A 123 3.14 -9.22 -3.45
N ILE A 124 3.76 -8.86 -2.31
CA ILE A 124 4.66 -9.73 -1.57
C ILE A 124 3.92 -10.34 -0.39
N ASN A 125 3.83 -11.66 -0.36
CA ASN A 125 3.10 -12.42 0.67
C ASN A 125 1.73 -11.80 0.98
N PRO A 126 0.88 -11.50 -0.03
CA PRO A 126 -0.34 -10.73 0.16
C PRO A 126 -1.32 -11.46 1.08
N ALA A 127 -1.87 -10.73 2.05
CA ALA A 127 -2.85 -11.25 3.01
C ALA A 127 -4.28 -10.94 2.55
N PHE A 128 -4.85 -11.75 1.67
CA PHE A 128 -6.19 -11.56 1.10
C PHE A 128 -7.36 -11.94 2.02
N SER A 129 -7.08 -12.46 3.22
CA SER A 129 -8.10 -12.90 4.19
C SER A 129 -7.84 -12.33 5.58
N MET A 130 -7.73 -11.00 5.67
CA MET A 130 -7.47 -10.28 6.91
C MET A 130 -8.58 -10.45 7.94
N ALA A 131 -9.86 -10.44 7.52
CA ALA A 131 -10.99 -10.64 8.43
C ALA A 131 -10.92 -12.01 9.13
N LYS A 132 -10.61 -13.08 8.39
CA LYS A 132 -10.41 -14.41 8.96
C LYS A 132 -9.22 -14.42 9.92
N ARG A 133 -8.11 -13.81 9.52
CA ARG A 133 -6.88 -13.74 10.32
C ARG A 133 -7.13 -13.02 11.64
N LEU A 134 -7.72 -11.82 11.60
CA LEU A 134 -8.00 -11.04 12.81
C LEU A 134 -9.04 -11.72 13.73
N THR A 135 -10.01 -12.45 13.14
CA THR A 135 -10.94 -13.26 13.93
C THR A 135 -10.21 -14.37 14.69
N PHE A 136 -9.23 -15.03 14.05
CA PHE A 136 -8.44 -16.08 14.67
C PHE A 136 -7.46 -15.53 15.73
N ASP A 137 -6.77 -14.42 15.44
CA ASP A 137 -5.82 -13.77 16.34
C ASP A 137 -6.50 -13.07 17.54
N GLY A 138 -7.82 -12.89 17.48
CA GLY A 138 -8.64 -12.26 18.51
C GLY A 138 -8.67 -10.74 18.44
N MET A 139 -9.73 -10.17 19.04
CA MET A 139 -9.89 -8.73 19.22
C MET A 139 -9.05 -8.23 20.41
N GLY A 140 -8.76 -6.93 20.43
CA GLY A 140 -8.02 -6.29 21.53
C GLY A 140 -7.01 -5.26 21.04
N HIS A 141 -6.23 -4.73 21.97
CA HIS A 141 -5.16 -3.79 21.67
C HIS A 141 -3.98 -4.50 20.98
N ARG A 142 -3.36 -3.79 20.04
CA ARG A 142 -2.16 -4.21 19.30
C ARG A 142 -1.19 -3.05 19.26
N GLU A 143 0.06 -3.31 19.53
CA GLU A 143 1.13 -2.33 19.35
C GLU A 143 1.59 -2.30 17.91
N PHE A 144 2.04 -1.13 17.46
CA PHE A 144 2.74 -1.02 16.18
C PHE A 144 4.16 -1.54 16.30
N TYR A 145 4.60 -2.33 15.32
CA TYR A 145 5.98 -2.85 15.27
C TYR A 145 7.01 -1.76 14.95
N ASN A 146 6.58 -0.66 14.35
CA ASN A 146 7.44 0.42 13.89
C ASN A 146 6.83 1.76 14.29
N LYS A 147 7.70 2.75 14.51
CA LYS A 147 7.27 4.13 14.79
C LYS A 147 6.45 4.67 13.61
N ARG A 148 5.35 5.34 13.93
CA ARG A 148 4.47 6.03 12.98
C ARG A 148 4.70 7.53 13.02
N GLU A 149 4.43 8.20 11.89
CA GLU A 149 4.52 9.68 11.80
C GLU A 149 3.47 10.39 12.65
N ASP A 150 2.29 9.78 12.80
CA ASP A 150 1.21 10.29 13.66
C ASP A 150 1.47 10.12 15.17
N GLY A 151 2.56 9.43 15.52
CA GLY A 151 2.97 9.17 16.91
C GLY A 151 2.15 8.10 17.62
N ALA A 152 1.19 7.46 16.94
CA ALA A 152 0.40 6.37 17.51
C ALA A 152 1.31 5.18 17.86
N LYS A 153 1.12 4.64 19.08
CA LYS A 153 1.89 3.49 19.57
C LYS A 153 1.12 2.18 19.47
N ASP A 154 -0.20 2.27 19.57
CA ASP A 154 -1.10 1.12 19.54
C ASP A 154 -2.42 1.47 18.86
N PHE A 155 -3.23 0.46 18.62
CA PHE A 155 -4.58 0.56 18.09
C PHE A 155 -5.43 -0.61 18.57
N LYS A 156 -6.74 -0.50 18.41
CA LYS A 156 -7.68 -1.55 18.79
C LYS A 156 -8.18 -2.32 17.59
N VAL A 157 -8.05 -3.64 17.64
CA VAL A 157 -8.77 -4.56 16.74
C VAL A 157 -10.14 -4.84 17.36
N ASP A 158 -11.20 -4.45 16.68
CA ASP A 158 -12.57 -4.66 17.09
C ASP A 158 -13.42 -5.30 15.98
N ARG A 159 -14.68 -5.54 16.29
CA ARG A 159 -15.62 -6.13 15.34
C ARG A 159 -15.81 -5.26 14.09
N THR A 160 -15.83 -3.95 14.25
CA THR A 160 -16.00 -3.00 13.15
C THR A 160 -14.86 -3.13 12.14
N MET A 161 -13.62 -3.18 12.61
CA MET A 161 -12.46 -3.39 11.74
C MET A 161 -12.55 -4.71 10.97
N ILE A 162 -12.88 -5.81 11.67
CA ILE A 162 -13.03 -7.14 11.06
C ILE A 162 -14.12 -7.13 9.98
N ASP A 163 -15.27 -6.51 10.26
CA ASP A 163 -16.37 -6.44 9.31
C ASP A 163 -16.02 -5.56 8.10
N GLN A 164 -15.28 -4.46 8.28
CA GLN A 164 -14.76 -3.64 7.18
C GLN A 164 -13.77 -4.40 6.29
N PHE A 165 -12.86 -5.19 6.86
CA PHE A 165 -12.00 -6.08 6.06
C PHE A 165 -12.83 -7.09 5.27
N ARG A 166 -13.84 -7.69 5.89
CA ARG A 166 -14.73 -8.67 5.21
C ARG A 166 -15.45 -8.05 4.01
N GLU A 167 -15.87 -6.79 4.12
CA GLU A 167 -16.49 -6.08 2.98
C GLU A 167 -15.48 -5.76 1.87
N LEU A 168 -14.26 -5.39 2.22
CA LEU A 168 -13.18 -5.18 1.23
C LEU A 168 -12.81 -6.49 0.53
N GLU A 169 -12.68 -7.57 1.26
CA GLU A 169 -12.32 -8.89 0.71
C GLU A 169 -13.31 -9.38 -0.36
N LYS A 170 -14.59 -8.99 -0.26
CA LYS A 170 -15.59 -9.27 -1.30
C LYS A 170 -15.30 -8.55 -2.63
N GLN A 171 -14.43 -7.54 -2.64
CA GLN A 171 -14.07 -6.79 -3.85
C GLN A 171 -12.81 -7.32 -4.53
N LEU A 172 -12.04 -8.17 -3.85
CA LEU A 172 -10.82 -8.76 -4.40
C LEU A 172 -11.09 -9.48 -5.72
N PHE A 173 -10.18 -9.33 -6.64
CA PHE A 173 -10.16 -9.98 -7.96
C PHE A 173 -11.33 -9.63 -8.90
N LYS A 174 -12.27 -8.78 -8.51
CA LYS A 174 -13.38 -8.38 -9.40
C LYS A 174 -12.87 -7.56 -10.56
N GLY A 175 -13.26 -7.93 -11.79
CA GLY A 175 -12.91 -7.18 -12.99
C GLY A 175 -11.42 -7.26 -13.38
N VAL A 176 -10.71 -8.33 -13.01
CA VAL A 176 -9.36 -8.62 -13.47
C VAL A 176 -9.44 -9.11 -14.92
N ASP A 177 -9.11 -8.24 -15.85
CA ASP A 177 -8.99 -8.52 -17.29
C ASP A 177 -7.55 -8.90 -17.71
N ALA A 178 -7.33 -9.13 -18.98
CA ALA A 178 -6.00 -9.50 -19.52
C ALA A 178 -4.96 -8.39 -19.31
N ALA A 179 -5.36 -7.11 -19.46
CA ALA A 179 -4.46 -5.98 -19.26
C ALA A 179 -4.05 -5.83 -17.80
N GLU A 180 -4.98 -6.10 -16.90
CA GLU A 180 -4.71 -6.07 -15.46
C GLU A 180 -3.80 -7.24 -15.03
N LYS A 181 -4.03 -8.44 -15.56
CA LYS A 181 -3.16 -9.60 -15.32
C LYS A 181 -1.70 -9.32 -15.68
N ALA A 182 -1.47 -8.70 -16.83
CA ALA A 182 -0.12 -8.40 -17.31
C ALA A 182 0.68 -7.43 -16.42
N ARG A 183 0.00 -6.70 -15.50
CA ARG A 183 0.62 -5.68 -14.64
C ARG A 183 0.94 -6.16 -13.23
N VAL A 184 0.49 -7.35 -12.82
CA VAL A 184 0.54 -7.77 -11.42
C VAL A 184 1.43 -8.98 -11.24
N TRP A 185 2.39 -8.86 -10.33
CA TRP A 185 3.30 -9.94 -9.94
C TRP A 185 3.07 -10.30 -8.48
N GLY A 186 3.00 -11.58 -8.18
CA GLY A 186 2.91 -12.12 -6.83
C GLY A 186 4.23 -12.78 -6.42
N LEU A 187 4.81 -12.34 -5.31
CA LEU A 187 5.98 -12.94 -4.70
C LEU A 187 5.55 -13.66 -3.42
N PHE A 188 5.88 -14.95 -3.29
CA PHE A 188 5.44 -15.78 -2.18
C PHE A 188 6.61 -16.51 -1.55
N GLY A 189 6.77 -16.35 -0.22
CA GLY A 189 7.74 -17.09 0.55
C GLY A 189 7.30 -18.57 0.67
N GLU A 190 8.20 -19.50 0.34
CA GLU A 190 7.95 -20.93 0.42
C GLU A 190 7.65 -21.38 1.86
N HIS A 191 8.29 -20.72 2.83
CA HIS A 191 8.17 -21.01 4.25
C HIS A 191 7.20 -20.09 5.00
N ASP A 192 6.37 -19.31 4.28
CA ASP A 192 5.38 -18.47 4.90
C ASP A 192 4.27 -19.29 5.58
N LYS A 193 4.33 -19.34 6.92
CA LYS A 193 3.34 -20.01 7.78
C LYS A 193 2.17 -19.12 8.19
N ARG A 194 2.21 -17.81 7.85
CA ARG A 194 1.19 -16.85 8.25
C ARG A 194 0.08 -16.70 7.22
N VAL A 195 0.45 -16.60 5.95
CA VAL A 195 -0.49 -16.49 4.83
C VAL A 195 -0.02 -17.34 3.65
N ASN A 196 -0.96 -17.96 2.97
CA ASN A 196 -0.68 -18.70 1.75
C ASN A 196 -1.83 -18.54 0.77
N HIS A 197 -1.70 -17.54 -0.09
CA HIS A 197 -2.67 -17.22 -1.13
C HIS A 197 -2.14 -17.44 -2.54
N GLN A 198 -1.12 -18.30 -2.72
CA GLN A 198 -0.54 -18.63 -4.02
C GLN A 198 -1.60 -19.17 -4.99
N LYS A 199 -2.51 -20.05 -4.52
CA LYS A 199 -3.58 -20.62 -5.33
C LYS A 199 -4.59 -19.58 -5.78
N ASP A 200 -4.98 -18.67 -4.86
CA ASP A 200 -5.90 -17.59 -5.17
C ASP A 200 -5.29 -16.63 -6.18
N PHE A 201 -4.03 -16.25 -5.98
CA PHE A 201 -3.29 -15.41 -6.92
C PHE A 201 -3.18 -16.06 -8.30
N ALA A 202 -2.69 -17.31 -8.37
CA ALA A 202 -2.51 -18.03 -9.64
C ALA A 202 -3.82 -18.22 -10.41
N LYS A 203 -4.95 -18.40 -9.72
CA LYS A 203 -6.28 -18.51 -10.32
C LYS A 203 -6.67 -17.24 -11.08
N HIS A 204 -6.35 -16.07 -10.54
CA HIS A 204 -6.79 -14.79 -11.08
C HIS A 204 -5.75 -14.12 -11.99
N TYR A 205 -4.47 -14.23 -11.66
CA TYR A 205 -3.38 -13.55 -12.38
C TYR A 205 -2.54 -14.46 -13.27
N GLY A 206 -2.63 -15.79 -13.11
CA GLY A 206 -1.83 -16.76 -13.83
C GLY A 206 -0.59 -17.19 -13.05
N LYS A 207 -0.08 -18.38 -13.38
CA LYS A 207 1.15 -18.92 -12.75
C LYS A 207 2.41 -18.22 -13.26
N GLU A 208 2.38 -17.68 -14.45
CA GLU A 208 3.46 -16.95 -15.12
C GLU A 208 3.82 -15.65 -14.42
N HIS A 209 2.90 -15.10 -13.61
CA HIS A 209 3.09 -13.91 -12.79
C HIS A 209 3.36 -14.22 -11.30
N LEU A 210 3.55 -15.52 -10.97
CA LEU A 210 3.79 -15.97 -9.62
C LEU A 210 5.24 -16.41 -9.47
N VAL A 211 5.93 -15.84 -8.49
CA VAL A 211 7.30 -16.20 -8.11
C VAL A 211 7.28 -16.74 -6.68
N VAL A 212 7.83 -17.93 -6.49
CA VAL A 212 8.07 -18.51 -5.16
C VAL A 212 9.54 -18.30 -4.83
N PHE A 213 9.83 -17.81 -3.63
CA PHE A 213 11.19 -17.59 -3.16
C PHE A 213 11.46 -18.32 -1.85
N ASP A 214 12.70 -18.70 -1.62
CA ASP A 214 13.15 -19.24 -0.35
C ASP A 214 13.11 -18.15 0.73
N GLY A 215 12.06 -18.17 1.54
CA GLY A 215 11.84 -17.14 2.56
C GLY A 215 10.53 -17.33 3.32
N GLU A 216 10.40 -16.57 4.39
CA GLU A 216 9.25 -16.54 5.28
C GLU A 216 8.28 -15.40 4.94
N HIS A 217 7.30 -15.16 5.85
CA HIS A 217 6.35 -14.05 5.72
C HIS A 217 7.01 -12.68 5.74
N SER A 218 7.99 -12.50 6.62
CA SER A 218 8.74 -11.25 6.75
C SER A 218 9.96 -11.27 5.85
N LEU A 219 10.14 -10.18 5.08
CA LEU A 219 11.30 -10.05 4.20
C LEU A 219 12.55 -9.71 5.00
N ASN A 220 13.66 -10.33 4.63
CA ASN A 220 15.00 -9.95 5.05
C ASN A 220 15.75 -9.27 3.90
N GLY A 221 16.92 -8.70 4.19
CA GLY A 221 17.72 -7.96 3.20
C GLY A 221 18.16 -8.83 2.02
N ALA A 222 18.48 -10.10 2.25
CA ALA A 222 18.88 -11.04 1.19
C ALA A 222 17.74 -11.27 0.19
N VAL A 223 16.52 -11.51 0.66
CA VAL A 223 15.34 -11.68 -0.19
C VAL A 223 15.02 -10.39 -0.93
N VAL A 224 15.08 -9.23 -0.26
CA VAL A 224 14.85 -7.94 -0.94
C VAL A 224 15.83 -7.76 -2.08
N SER A 225 17.13 -7.98 -1.84
CA SER A 225 18.17 -7.80 -2.86
C SER A 225 18.11 -8.83 -3.99
N ALA A 226 17.85 -10.10 -3.66
CA ALA A 226 17.91 -11.19 -4.67
C ALA A 226 16.61 -11.38 -5.45
N VAL A 227 15.45 -11.02 -4.90
CA VAL A 227 14.14 -11.32 -5.49
C VAL A 227 13.35 -10.05 -5.80
N VAL A 228 13.18 -9.16 -4.81
CA VAL A 228 12.30 -8.01 -4.96
C VAL A 228 12.91 -6.95 -5.89
N LEU A 229 14.14 -6.55 -5.65
CA LEU A 229 14.80 -5.49 -6.40
C LEU A 229 15.00 -5.81 -7.90
N PRO A 230 15.42 -7.02 -8.31
CA PRO A 230 15.52 -7.37 -9.73
C PRO A 230 14.17 -7.25 -10.45
N LEU A 231 13.08 -7.70 -9.80
CA LEU A 231 11.75 -7.57 -10.37
C LEU A 231 11.31 -6.10 -10.47
N VAL A 232 11.52 -5.33 -9.39
CA VAL A 232 11.21 -3.89 -9.35
C VAL A 232 11.95 -3.12 -10.43
N ARG A 233 13.27 -3.34 -10.58
CA ARG A 233 14.10 -2.71 -11.62
C ARG A 233 13.60 -3.05 -13.02
N ARG A 234 13.28 -4.32 -13.27
CA ARG A 234 12.71 -4.77 -14.53
C ARG A 234 11.40 -4.07 -14.86
N LEU A 235 10.48 -3.97 -13.88
CA LEU A 235 9.17 -3.35 -14.08
C LEU A 235 9.23 -1.83 -14.26
N LEU A 236 10.25 -1.20 -13.70
CA LEU A 236 10.52 0.24 -13.88
C LEU A 236 11.40 0.52 -15.11
N GLU A 237 11.86 -0.51 -15.82
CA GLU A 237 12.76 -0.40 -16.98
C GLU A 237 14.07 0.34 -16.63
N LEU A 238 14.61 0.08 -15.43
CA LEU A 238 15.85 0.67 -14.97
C LEU A 238 17.07 -0.05 -15.59
N PRO A 239 18.21 0.64 -15.76
CA PRO A 239 19.45 0.01 -16.25
C PRO A 239 19.86 -1.17 -15.38
N ALA A 240 20.43 -2.21 -16.00
CA ALA A 240 21.11 -3.27 -15.26
C ALA A 240 22.42 -2.72 -14.70
N HIS A 241 22.70 -2.97 -13.43
CA HIS A 241 23.97 -2.66 -12.76
C HIS A 241 24.81 -3.92 -12.62
#